data_cbf9f8eb1263973b67413e370a1154f8
#
_entry.id   cbf9f8eb1263973b67413e370a1154f8
#
_cell.length_a   1.000
_cell.length_b   1.000
_cell.length_c   1.000
_cell.angle_alpha   90.00
_cell.angle_beta   90.00
_cell.angle_gamma   90.00
#
_symmetry.space_group_name_H-M   'P 1'
#
loop_
_entity.id
_entity.type
_entity.pdbx_description
1 polymer ?
#
loop_
_entity_poly.entity_id
_entity_poly.type
_entity_poly.pdbx_seq_one_letter_code
_entity_poly.pdbx_strand_id
1 'polypeptide(L)'
;MSSPGTVEGDERIRLFLALEVPADVTLELVRWGKSHLSGGRRVTSFHVTLAFLGSQPRAALGGVVGVLEQETAAAESFALEPVRYRETRSVGMLVLAEPSGRAAALAERVQRGLEQLCVYERERRPWLPHVTVLRFRERPRLDPPLPELRPFVPSGAAALLSRLHPSGARYEVLESYALGSHTER
;
A
#
# COMPACT_ATOMS: atom_id res chain seq x y z
N MET A 1 -46.09 -7.57 -16.73
CA MET A 1 -44.93 -8.39 -16.34
C MET A 1 -43.71 -7.46 -16.26
N SER A 2 -43.42 -6.98 -15.04
CA SER A 2 -42.31 -6.05 -14.81
C SER A 2 -41.04 -6.86 -14.51
N SER A 3 -40.04 -6.68 -15.33
CA SER A 3 -38.70 -7.25 -15.07
C SER A 3 -38.09 -6.59 -13.84
N PRO A 4 -37.51 -7.34 -12.90
CA PRO A 4 -36.79 -6.74 -11.80
C PRO A 4 -35.49 -6.11 -12.35
N GLY A 5 -35.38 -4.79 -12.22
CA GLY A 5 -34.15 -4.06 -12.51
C GLY A 5 -33.01 -4.60 -11.64
N THR A 6 -31.97 -5.04 -12.28
CA THR A 6 -30.69 -5.40 -11.66
C THR A 6 -30.16 -4.15 -10.97
N VAL A 7 -30.14 -4.15 -9.63
CA VAL A 7 -29.55 -3.06 -8.84
C VAL A 7 -28.02 -3.20 -8.98
N GLU A 8 -27.45 -2.53 -9.97
CA GLU A 8 -25.99 -2.43 -10.18
C GLU A 8 -25.23 -1.70 -9.05
N GLY A 9 -25.93 -1.29 -7.99
CA GLY A 9 -25.40 -0.41 -6.93
C GLY A 9 -24.79 -1.10 -5.71
N ASP A 10 -24.86 -2.43 -5.56
CA ASP A 10 -24.50 -3.11 -4.30
C ASP A 10 -23.24 -3.97 -4.37
N GLU A 11 -22.48 -3.94 -5.48
CA GLU A 11 -21.20 -4.62 -5.56
C GLU A 11 -20.18 -3.94 -4.65
N ARG A 12 -19.70 -4.68 -3.67
CA ARG A 12 -18.66 -4.20 -2.76
C ARG A 12 -17.30 -4.75 -3.15
N ILE A 13 -16.31 -3.86 -3.15
CA ILE A 13 -14.92 -4.17 -3.49
C ILE A 13 -14.01 -3.80 -2.33
N ARG A 14 -12.93 -4.56 -2.14
CA ARG A 14 -11.98 -4.33 -1.07
C ARG A 14 -10.79 -3.57 -1.60
N LEU A 15 -10.67 -2.29 -1.20
CA LEU A 15 -9.72 -1.33 -1.74
C LEU A 15 -8.65 -0.91 -0.74
N PHE A 16 -7.48 -0.58 -1.25
CA PHE A 16 -6.45 0.18 -0.55
C PHE A 16 -5.62 0.99 -1.54
N LEU A 17 -5.01 2.07 -1.05
CA LEU A 17 -4.08 2.90 -1.79
C LEU A 17 -2.67 2.67 -1.26
N ALA A 18 -1.69 2.54 -2.16
CA ALA A 18 -0.31 2.26 -1.77
C ALA A 18 0.70 2.84 -2.75
N LEU A 19 1.92 3.12 -2.25
CA LEU A 19 3.08 3.35 -3.09
C LEU A 19 3.58 2.02 -3.66
N GLU A 20 3.99 2.06 -4.91
CA GLU A 20 4.51 0.91 -5.64
C GLU A 20 6.02 0.77 -5.41
N VAL A 21 6.43 -0.43 -5.02
CA VAL A 21 7.85 -0.77 -4.84
C VAL A 21 8.45 -1.14 -6.20
N PRO A 22 9.59 -0.53 -6.60
CA PRO A 22 10.24 -0.82 -7.87
C PRO A 22 10.59 -2.31 -8.05
N ALA A 23 10.65 -2.76 -9.29
CA ALA A 23 10.84 -4.17 -9.61
C ALA A 23 12.20 -4.73 -9.12
N ASP A 24 13.27 -3.95 -9.24
CA ASP A 24 14.60 -4.30 -8.73
C ASP A 24 14.62 -4.42 -7.22
N VAL A 25 14.01 -3.49 -6.50
CA VAL A 25 13.83 -3.54 -5.03
C VAL A 25 13.00 -4.76 -4.64
N THR A 26 11.93 -5.06 -5.39
CA THR A 26 11.11 -6.25 -5.18
C THR A 26 11.94 -7.53 -5.28
N LEU A 27 12.81 -7.65 -6.28
CA LEU A 27 13.70 -8.81 -6.45
C LEU A 27 14.65 -8.97 -5.26
N GLU A 28 15.26 -7.88 -4.80
CA GLU A 28 16.14 -7.90 -3.63
C GLU A 28 15.41 -8.29 -2.35
N LEU A 29 14.22 -7.76 -2.11
CA LEU A 29 13.39 -8.12 -0.96
C LEU A 29 12.98 -9.59 -0.98
N VAL A 30 12.69 -10.16 -2.16
CA VAL A 30 12.40 -11.60 -2.31
C VAL A 30 13.63 -12.45 -1.96
N ARG A 31 14.82 -12.09 -2.45
CA ARG A 31 16.07 -12.78 -2.15
C ARG A 31 16.39 -12.72 -0.66
N TRP A 32 16.39 -11.52 -0.10
CA TRP A 32 16.60 -11.30 1.34
C TRP A 32 15.62 -12.10 2.19
N GLY A 33 14.33 -12.06 1.85
CA GLY A 33 13.30 -12.81 2.59
C GLY A 33 13.50 -14.33 2.52
N LYS A 34 14.01 -14.88 1.40
CA LYS A 34 14.36 -16.30 1.28
C LYS A 34 15.47 -16.70 2.22
N SER A 35 16.46 -15.84 2.43
CA SER A 35 17.65 -16.11 3.25
C SER A 35 17.41 -15.86 4.75
N HIS A 36 16.54 -14.92 5.11
CA HIS A 36 16.46 -14.41 6.48
C HIS A 36 15.10 -14.59 7.17
N LEU A 37 14.02 -14.90 6.44
CA LEU A 37 12.70 -15.00 7.02
C LEU A 37 12.20 -16.46 7.09
N SER A 38 11.71 -16.85 8.27
CA SER A 38 11.15 -18.16 8.56
C SER A 38 9.94 -18.05 9.50
N GLY A 39 9.28 -19.15 9.81
CA GLY A 39 8.16 -19.19 10.77
C GLY A 39 6.85 -18.56 10.24
N GLY A 40 6.74 -18.37 8.92
CA GLY A 40 5.56 -17.82 8.30
C GLY A 40 5.57 -17.88 6.78
N ARG A 41 4.56 -17.26 6.15
CA ARG A 41 4.47 -17.12 4.71
C ARG A 41 5.15 -15.82 4.28
N ARG A 42 6.22 -15.93 3.51
CA ARG A 42 6.90 -14.78 2.89
C ARG A 42 5.98 -14.09 1.90
N VAL A 43 6.00 -12.76 1.91
CA VAL A 43 5.30 -11.93 0.93
C VAL A 43 6.21 -11.76 -0.29
N THR A 44 5.63 -11.72 -1.48
CA THR A 44 6.34 -11.56 -2.75
C THR A 44 5.82 -10.39 -3.59
N SER A 45 4.70 -9.78 -3.16
CA SER A 45 4.16 -8.57 -3.76
C SER A 45 4.21 -7.45 -2.71
N PHE A 46 5.09 -6.49 -2.90
CA PHE A 46 5.40 -5.46 -1.92
C PHE A 46 4.77 -4.12 -2.29
N HIS A 47 4.34 -3.41 -1.27
CA HIS A 47 3.78 -2.07 -1.39
C HIS A 47 3.91 -1.34 -0.05
N VAL A 48 3.87 -0.01 -0.08
CA VAL A 48 3.78 0.83 1.12
C VAL A 48 2.39 1.41 1.19
N THR A 49 1.55 0.89 2.10
CA THR A 49 0.14 1.31 2.19
C THR A 49 0.02 2.76 2.64
N LEU A 50 -0.70 3.57 1.86
CA LEU A 50 -1.08 4.95 2.18
C LEU A 50 -2.38 4.99 2.99
N ALA A 51 -3.39 4.21 2.54
CA ALA A 51 -4.68 4.09 3.21
C ALA A 51 -5.34 2.74 2.90
N PHE A 52 -5.86 2.08 3.91
CA PHE A 52 -6.62 0.83 3.76
C PHE A 52 -8.11 1.12 3.95
N LEU A 53 -8.87 1.12 2.85
CA LEU A 53 -10.29 1.49 2.86
C LEU A 53 -11.22 0.33 3.24
N GLY A 54 -10.73 -0.90 3.14
CA GLY A 54 -11.57 -2.07 3.38
C GLY A 54 -12.64 -2.26 2.31
N SER A 55 -13.81 -2.73 2.71
CA SER A 55 -14.95 -2.98 1.81
C SER A 55 -15.67 -1.69 1.49
N GLN A 56 -15.68 -1.28 0.21
CA GLN A 56 -16.33 -0.06 -0.28
C GLN A 56 -17.34 -0.39 -1.38
N PRO A 57 -18.38 0.43 -1.56
CA PRO A 57 -19.22 0.34 -2.74
C PRO A 57 -18.39 0.57 -4.00
N ARG A 58 -18.62 -0.20 -5.06
CA ARG A 58 -17.90 -0.03 -6.33
C ARG A 58 -18.04 1.39 -6.89
N ALA A 59 -19.18 2.02 -6.66
CA ALA A 59 -19.44 3.41 -7.05
C ALA A 59 -18.47 4.43 -6.44
N ALA A 60 -17.84 4.12 -5.29
CA ALA A 60 -16.87 5.00 -4.66
C ALA A 60 -15.49 5.01 -5.38
N LEU A 61 -15.23 4.04 -6.26
CA LEU A 61 -13.92 3.86 -6.90
C LEU A 61 -13.46 5.12 -7.65
N GLY A 62 -14.35 5.76 -8.42
CA GLY A 62 -13.99 6.96 -9.19
C GLY A 62 -13.51 8.12 -8.30
N GLY A 63 -14.18 8.36 -7.18
CA GLY A 63 -13.76 9.36 -6.21
C GLY A 63 -12.42 9.02 -5.55
N VAL A 64 -12.24 7.75 -5.16
CA VAL A 64 -10.98 7.26 -4.54
C VAL A 64 -9.80 7.42 -5.49
N VAL A 65 -9.97 7.05 -6.76
CA VAL A 65 -8.97 7.19 -7.82
C VAL A 65 -8.66 8.66 -8.08
N GLY A 66 -9.69 9.52 -8.14
CA GLY A 66 -9.51 10.97 -8.33
C GLY A 66 -8.68 11.63 -7.21
N VAL A 67 -8.88 11.23 -5.95
CA VAL A 67 -8.03 11.67 -4.83
C VAL A 67 -6.58 11.22 -5.04
N LEU A 68 -6.37 9.95 -5.40
CA LEU A 68 -5.01 9.43 -5.62
C LEU A 68 -4.30 10.19 -6.76
N GLU A 69 -4.97 10.36 -7.90
CA GLU A 69 -4.43 11.08 -9.07
C GLU A 69 -4.02 12.51 -8.71
N GLN A 70 -4.92 13.27 -8.08
CA GLN A 70 -4.67 14.64 -7.68
C GLN A 70 -3.47 14.76 -6.75
N GLU A 71 -3.40 13.91 -5.71
CA GLU A 71 -2.38 14.03 -4.67
C GLU A 71 -1.02 13.50 -5.16
N THR A 72 -0.98 12.51 -6.05
CA THR A 72 0.26 12.05 -6.67
C THR A 72 0.83 13.05 -7.66
N ALA A 73 -0.01 13.71 -8.46
CA ALA A 73 0.42 14.77 -9.38
C ALA A 73 1.09 15.94 -8.65
N ALA A 74 0.60 16.29 -7.46
CA ALA A 74 1.15 17.35 -6.61
C ALA A 74 2.32 16.91 -5.72
N ALA A 75 2.68 15.61 -5.73
CA ALA A 75 3.73 15.09 -4.87
C ALA A 75 5.11 15.35 -5.43
N GLU A 76 6.02 15.84 -4.59
CA GLU A 76 7.43 15.83 -4.93
C GLU A 76 8.03 14.43 -4.76
N SER A 77 9.03 14.10 -5.56
CA SER A 77 9.77 12.84 -5.45
C SER A 77 10.47 12.72 -4.09
N PHE A 78 10.49 11.50 -3.54
CA PHE A 78 11.16 11.17 -2.28
C PHE A 78 11.74 9.76 -2.35
N ALA A 79 12.74 9.50 -1.49
CA ALA A 79 13.33 8.18 -1.35
C ALA A 79 12.97 7.54 -0.01
N LEU A 80 12.76 6.24 -0.03
CA LEU A 80 12.47 5.40 1.13
C LEU A 80 13.64 4.49 1.43
N GLU A 81 13.99 4.31 2.70
CA GLU A 81 15.10 3.48 3.14
C GLU A 81 14.67 2.53 4.26
N PRO A 82 14.97 1.21 4.19
CA PRO A 82 14.73 0.29 5.30
C PRO A 82 15.60 0.64 6.50
N VAL A 83 14.97 0.83 7.66
CA VAL A 83 15.69 1.23 8.90
C VAL A 83 15.60 0.19 10.00
N ARG A 84 14.59 -0.68 9.98
CA ARG A 84 14.48 -1.79 10.94
C ARG A 84 13.45 -2.83 10.50
N TYR A 85 13.65 -4.05 10.93
CA TYR A 85 12.63 -5.09 10.94
C TYR A 85 11.79 -4.99 12.22
N ARG A 86 10.49 -5.22 12.09
CA ARG A 86 9.55 -5.22 13.23
C ARG A 86 8.47 -6.26 13.03
N GLU A 87 8.13 -6.97 14.09
CA GLU A 87 6.98 -7.86 14.11
C GLU A 87 5.82 -7.25 14.90
N THR A 88 4.61 -7.44 14.38
CA THR A 88 3.34 -7.20 15.07
C THR A 88 2.74 -8.53 15.53
N ARG A 89 1.44 -8.58 15.77
CA ARG A 89 0.74 -9.83 16.13
C ARG A 89 0.74 -10.85 14.98
N SER A 90 0.71 -10.43 13.73
CA SER A 90 0.47 -11.31 12.57
C SER A 90 1.35 -11.04 11.34
N VAL A 91 2.17 -9.99 11.39
CA VAL A 91 3.05 -9.62 10.28
C VAL A 91 4.43 -9.21 10.74
N GLY A 92 5.45 -9.59 9.96
CA GLY A 92 6.78 -9.00 9.97
C GLY A 92 6.88 -7.95 8.87
N MET A 93 7.44 -6.79 9.18
CA MET A 93 7.53 -5.66 8.28
C MET A 93 8.92 -5.02 8.34
N LEU A 94 9.36 -4.46 7.22
CA LEU A 94 10.45 -3.51 7.17
C LEU A 94 9.86 -2.10 7.35
N VAL A 95 10.24 -1.43 8.42
CA VAL A 95 9.93 -0.01 8.63
C VAL A 95 10.87 0.80 7.78
N LEU A 96 10.33 1.80 7.11
CA LEU A 96 11.06 2.67 6.21
C LEU A 96 11.24 4.06 6.84
N ALA A 97 12.34 4.71 6.53
CA ALA A 97 12.56 6.13 6.80
C ALA A 97 12.42 6.95 5.53
N GLU A 98 11.93 8.16 5.69
CA GLU A 98 11.89 9.21 4.68
C GLU A 98 12.08 10.56 5.41
N PRO A 99 13.34 11.05 5.49
CA PRO A 99 13.66 12.18 6.37
C PRO A 99 13.08 13.53 5.93
N SER A 100 12.71 13.70 4.66
CA SER A 100 12.19 14.98 4.15
C SER A 100 10.74 15.27 4.57
N GLY A 101 10.00 14.25 5.05
CA GLY A 101 8.58 14.37 5.41
C GLY A 101 7.61 14.36 4.22
N ARG A 102 8.10 14.24 2.97
CA ARG A 102 7.27 14.27 1.76
C ARG A 102 6.34 13.07 1.65
N ALA A 103 6.83 11.89 1.99
CA ALA A 103 6.01 10.67 2.01
C ALA A 103 4.88 10.77 3.03
N ALA A 104 5.16 11.26 4.24
CA ALA A 104 4.16 11.47 5.28
C ALA A 104 3.13 12.53 4.85
N ALA A 105 3.59 13.62 4.23
CA ALA A 105 2.73 14.67 3.71
C ALA A 105 1.80 14.17 2.60
N LEU A 106 2.30 13.32 1.69
CA LEU A 106 1.48 12.66 0.67
C LEU A 106 0.42 11.76 1.31
N ALA A 107 0.82 10.89 2.24
CA ALA A 107 -0.11 10.01 2.95
C ALA A 107 -1.21 10.81 3.67
N GLU A 108 -0.84 11.91 4.33
CA GLU A 108 -1.78 12.79 5.02
C GLU A 108 -2.78 13.44 4.06
N ARG A 109 -2.34 13.96 2.91
CA ARG A 109 -3.22 14.57 1.91
C ARG A 109 -4.18 13.54 1.32
N VAL A 110 -3.69 12.37 0.93
CA VAL A 110 -4.51 11.24 0.45
C VAL A 110 -5.56 10.86 1.48
N GLN A 111 -5.17 10.66 2.74
CA GLN A 111 -6.10 10.29 3.81
C GLN A 111 -7.16 11.35 4.05
N ARG A 112 -6.79 12.64 4.03
CA ARG A 112 -7.72 13.77 4.16
C ARG A 112 -8.72 13.81 3.01
N GLY A 113 -8.29 13.61 1.76
CA GLY A 113 -9.18 13.54 0.60
C GLY A 113 -10.18 12.38 0.71
N LEU A 114 -9.73 11.22 1.20
CA LEU A 114 -10.60 10.05 1.43
C LEU A 114 -11.60 10.27 2.58
N GLU A 115 -11.22 11.00 3.64
CA GLU A 115 -12.13 11.41 4.72
C GLU A 115 -13.22 12.33 4.20
N GLN A 116 -12.89 13.30 3.33
CA GLN A 116 -13.86 14.19 2.69
C GLN A 116 -14.87 13.44 1.82
N LEU A 117 -14.46 12.31 1.22
CA LEU A 117 -15.36 11.41 0.49
C LEU A 117 -16.17 10.48 1.41
N CYS A 118 -15.95 10.52 2.73
CA CYS A 118 -16.59 9.63 3.71
C CYS A 118 -16.33 8.12 3.44
N VAL A 119 -15.20 7.77 2.82
CA VAL A 119 -14.81 6.38 2.52
C VAL A 119 -13.65 5.87 3.39
N TYR A 120 -13.13 6.73 4.24
CA TYR A 120 -12.00 6.43 5.12
C TYR A 120 -12.12 7.18 6.44
N GLU A 121 -11.68 6.55 7.52
CA GLU A 121 -11.49 7.15 8.83
C GLU A 121 -10.02 7.00 9.21
N ARG A 122 -9.37 8.13 9.49
CA ARG A 122 -7.94 8.16 9.82
C ARG A 122 -7.66 7.47 11.14
N GLU A 123 -6.59 6.68 11.17
CA GLU A 123 -6.07 6.10 12.40
C GLU A 123 -5.54 7.21 13.34
N ARG A 124 -5.70 7.04 14.65
CA ARG A 124 -5.20 7.99 15.68
C ARG A 124 -3.67 8.08 15.74
N ARG A 125 -2.98 7.02 15.30
CA ARG A 125 -1.51 6.98 15.28
C ARG A 125 -0.98 7.61 13.98
N PRO A 126 0.22 8.24 14.04
CA PRO A 126 0.88 8.73 12.84
C PRO A 126 1.09 7.62 11.81
N TRP A 127 1.01 7.98 10.53
CA TRP A 127 1.33 7.07 9.44
C TRP A 127 2.77 6.57 9.54
N LEU A 128 2.96 5.25 9.45
CA LEU A 128 4.26 4.60 9.50
C LEU A 128 4.54 3.94 8.15
N PRO A 129 5.49 4.45 7.35
CA PRO A 129 5.86 3.80 6.10
C PRO A 129 6.50 2.44 6.39
N HIS A 130 5.97 1.40 5.79
CA HIS A 130 6.48 0.04 5.94
C HIS A 130 6.11 -0.86 4.77
N VAL A 131 6.92 -1.89 4.58
CA VAL A 131 6.65 -3.00 3.65
C VAL A 131 6.42 -4.26 4.47
N THR A 132 5.27 -4.92 4.29
CA THR A 132 5.03 -6.24 4.88
C THR A 132 5.83 -7.28 4.12
N VAL A 133 6.67 -8.04 4.83
CA VAL A 133 7.58 -9.04 4.23
C VAL A 133 7.26 -10.47 4.68
N LEU A 134 6.57 -10.64 5.81
CA LEU A 134 6.21 -11.94 6.39
C LEU A 134 4.81 -11.88 6.98
N ARG A 135 4.03 -12.97 6.83
CA ARG A 135 2.74 -13.15 7.51
C ARG A 135 2.78 -14.46 8.30
N PHE A 136 2.34 -14.43 9.56
CA PHE A 136 2.37 -15.58 10.45
C PHE A 136 1.12 -15.64 11.33
N ARG A 137 0.83 -16.83 11.85
CA ARG A 137 -0.20 -17.05 12.87
C ARG A 137 0.39 -16.92 14.27
N GLU A 138 1.59 -17.46 14.44
CA GLU A 138 2.38 -17.41 15.65
C GLU A 138 3.65 -16.57 15.38
N ARG A 139 3.95 -15.65 16.27
CA ARG A 139 5.05 -14.70 16.13
C ARG A 139 6.40 -15.43 16.20
N PRO A 140 7.22 -15.41 15.14
CA PRO A 140 8.47 -16.17 15.09
C PRO A 140 9.61 -15.54 15.89
N ARG A 141 9.51 -14.26 16.28
CA ARG A 141 10.52 -13.49 17.03
C ARG A 141 11.86 -13.42 16.30
N LEU A 142 11.83 -13.07 15.03
CA LEU A 142 13.02 -12.91 14.21
C LEU A 142 13.69 -11.56 14.47
N ASP A 143 15.01 -11.55 14.28
CA ASP A 143 15.84 -10.34 14.26
C ASP A 143 16.81 -10.42 13.06
N PRO A 144 16.27 -10.37 11.82
CA PRO A 144 17.09 -10.48 10.63
C PRO A 144 17.94 -9.23 10.41
N PRO A 145 19.13 -9.34 9.78
CA PRO A 145 19.83 -8.17 9.28
C PRO A 145 18.97 -7.42 8.26
N LEU A 146 19.16 -6.12 8.13
CA LEU A 146 18.46 -5.36 7.09
C LEU A 146 18.89 -5.81 5.68
N PRO A 147 17.98 -5.72 4.69
CA PRO A 147 18.39 -5.95 3.31
C PRO A 147 19.41 -4.90 2.85
N GLU A 148 20.35 -5.29 2.02
CA GLU A 148 21.34 -4.39 1.41
C GLU A 148 20.70 -3.58 0.27
N LEU A 149 19.74 -2.73 0.63
CA LEU A 149 19.04 -1.84 -0.29
C LEU A 149 19.53 -0.42 -0.14
N ARG A 150 19.81 0.22 -1.26
CA ARG A 150 19.97 1.69 -1.30
C ARG A 150 18.60 2.34 -1.13
N PRO A 151 18.55 3.62 -0.68
CA PRO A 151 17.30 4.36 -0.72
C PRO A 151 16.66 4.29 -2.11
N PHE A 152 15.37 4.00 -2.20
CA PHE A 152 14.65 3.82 -3.45
C PHE A 152 13.49 4.80 -3.57
N VAL A 153 13.23 5.26 -4.78
CA VAL A 153 12.07 6.08 -5.10
C VAL A 153 10.93 5.16 -5.52
N PRO A 154 9.72 5.27 -4.92
CA PRO A 154 8.55 4.53 -5.39
C PRO A 154 8.31 4.77 -6.88
N SER A 155 7.95 3.75 -7.64
CA SER A 155 7.66 3.86 -9.08
C SER A 155 6.34 4.62 -9.36
N GLY A 156 5.48 4.71 -8.34
CA GLY A 156 4.21 5.41 -8.41
C GLY A 156 3.37 5.15 -7.17
N ALA A 157 2.10 5.50 -7.26
CA ALA A 157 1.08 5.11 -6.29
C ALA A 157 -0.13 4.53 -7.00
N ALA A 158 -0.70 3.48 -6.44
CA ALA A 158 -1.76 2.71 -7.06
C ALA A 158 -3.00 2.55 -6.17
N ALA A 159 -4.16 2.46 -6.81
CA ALA A 159 -5.39 1.94 -6.23
C ALA A 159 -5.44 0.43 -6.49
N LEU A 160 -5.51 -0.36 -5.42
CA LEU A 160 -5.42 -1.81 -5.49
C LEU A 160 -6.70 -2.45 -4.96
N LEU A 161 -7.16 -3.45 -5.71
CA LEU A 161 -8.20 -4.38 -5.29
C LEU A 161 -7.58 -5.53 -4.53
N SER A 162 -8.10 -5.82 -3.33
CA SER A 162 -7.69 -6.98 -2.54
C SER A 162 -8.72 -8.10 -2.69
N ARG A 163 -8.34 -9.21 -3.30
CA ARG A 163 -9.14 -10.44 -3.37
C ARG A 163 -8.65 -11.42 -2.31
N LEU A 164 -9.54 -11.87 -1.45
CA LEU A 164 -9.23 -12.92 -0.48
C LEU A 164 -9.16 -14.26 -1.22
N HIS A 165 -8.06 -14.99 -1.04
CA HIS A 165 -7.86 -16.31 -1.60
C HIS A 165 -7.36 -17.26 -0.49
N PRO A 166 -7.65 -18.57 -0.53
CA PRO A 166 -7.17 -19.52 0.49
C PRO A 166 -5.65 -19.49 0.69
N SER A 167 -4.89 -19.22 -0.39
CA SER A 167 -3.42 -19.06 -0.34
C SER A 167 -2.95 -17.69 0.13
N GLY A 168 -3.86 -16.78 0.50
CA GLY A 168 -3.59 -15.39 0.92
C GLY A 168 -4.20 -14.36 -0.02
N ALA A 169 -4.16 -13.08 0.39
CA ALA A 169 -4.69 -11.99 -0.42
C ALA A 169 -3.91 -11.88 -1.75
N ARG A 170 -4.64 -11.72 -2.83
CA ARG A 170 -4.13 -11.34 -4.15
C ARG A 170 -4.50 -9.89 -4.41
N TYR A 171 -3.59 -9.14 -5.01
CA TYR A 171 -3.77 -7.73 -5.31
C TYR A 171 -3.81 -7.53 -6.81
N GLU A 172 -4.75 -6.71 -7.25
CA GLU A 172 -4.93 -6.30 -8.64
C GLU A 172 -4.84 -4.79 -8.67
N VAL A 173 -3.94 -4.25 -9.50
CA VAL A 173 -3.83 -2.81 -9.72
C VAL A 173 -4.99 -2.37 -10.59
N LEU A 174 -5.81 -1.46 -10.08
CA LEU A 174 -6.92 -0.88 -10.83
C LEU A 174 -6.48 0.36 -11.61
N GLU A 175 -5.72 1.24 -10.94
CA GLU A 175 -5.17 2.46 -11.50
C GLU A 175 -3.82 2.73 -10.84
N SER A 176 -2.88 3.33 -11.58
CA SER A 176 -1.54 3.71 -11.09
C SER A 176 -1.13 5.04 -11.67
N TYR A 177 -0.49 5.88 -10.85
CA TYR A 177 -0.06 7.23 -11.17
C TYR A 177 1.39 7.44 -10.75
N ALA A 178 2.20 8.01 -11.64
CA ALA A 178 3.57 8.40 -11.31
C ALA A 178 3.59 9.57 -10.31
N LEU A 179 4.57 9.58 -9.41
CA LEU A 179 4.76 10.69 -8.47
C LEU A 179 5.40 11.87 -9.21
N GLY A 180 4.86 13.09 -9.00
CA GLY A 180 5.44 14.34 -9.51
C GLY A 180 5.39 14.51 -11.01
N SER A 181 4.54 13.79 -11.73
CA SER A 181 4.30 14.02 -13.15
C SER A 181 3.43 15.29 -13.34
N HIS A 182 4.04 16.46 -13.22
CA HIS A 182 3.47 17.63 -13.85
C HIS A 182 3.56 17.42 -15.36
N THR A 183 2.46 17.11 -16.00
CA THR A 183 2.32 17.30 -17.45
C THR A 183 2.38 18.82 -17.65
N GLU A 184 3.54 19.33 -18.11
CA GLU A 184 3.59 20.67 -18.67
C GLU A 184 2.56 20.71 -19.80
N ARG A 185 1.55 21.58 -19.66
CA ARG A 185 0.65 21.95 -20.73
C ARG A 185 1.19 23.18 -21.43
#